data_610e836cbbd56d3315ba0b639a487a43
#
_entry.id   610e836cbbd56d3315ba0b639a487a43
#
_cell.length_a   1.000
_cell.length_b   1.000
_cell.length_c   1.000
_cell.angle_alpha   90.00
_cell.angle_beta   90.00
_cell.angle_gamma   90.00
#
_symmetry.space_group_name_H-M   'P 1'
#
loop_
_entity.id
_entity.type
_entity.pdbx_description
1 polymer ?
#
loop_
_entity_poly.entity_id
_entity_poly.type
_entity_poly.pdbx_seq_one_letter_code
_entity_poly.pdbx_strand_id
1 'polypeptide(L)'
;RKSIGSSDYEFGNELNWTIGLYGTEFDQQEVAVNSYIELSDFSTWLWNHNVLHVKIAGGYNYENENLVQSLFYLGGFGNRAVDNDEIKQFRRVFRFPGIPIYSLVTNKFGKLILENAFPPIRTSGWLLMDQFVNHFDFAIYSQGLVTQSDIGNYLVDIGAQMDVKFKHWYNLESTFSAGIAKAGSWSGYNDWEWFLSIKLLKD
;
A
#
# COMPACT_ATOMS: atom_id res chain seq x y z
N ARG A 1 -13.86 -1.73 -12.76
CA ARG A 1 -15.29 -1.35 -12.63
C ARG A 1 -15.70 -1.41 -11.16
N LYS A 2 -16.40 -0.41 -10.69
CA LYS A 2 -16.98 -0.34 -9.35
C LYS A 2 -18.49 -0.45 -9.47
N SER A 3 -19.12 -1.36 -8.73
CA SER A 3 -20.57 -1.49 -8.72
C SER A 3 -21.22 -0.62 -7.65
N ILE A 4 -22.53 -0.40 -7.77
CA ILE A 4 -23.30 0.36 -6.76
C ILE A 4 -23.28 -0.44 -5.46
N GLY A 5 -22.76 0.16 -4.40
CA GLY A 5 -22.68 -0.48 -3.09
C GLY A 5 -21.29 -0.99 -2.72
N SER A 6 -20.37 -1.05 -3.65
CA SER A 6 -18.97 -1.38 -3.36
C SER A 6 -18.21 -0.18 -2.82
N SER A 7 -17.29 -0.40 -1.90
CA SER A 7 -16.32 0.60 -1.46
C SER A 7 -15.10 0.66 -2.37
N ASP A 8 -14.83 -0.41 -3.12
CA ASP A 8 -13.61 -0.60 -3.91
C ASP A 8 -13.94 -1.01 -5.36
N TYR A 9 -12.91 -1.07 -6.22
CA TYR A 9 -13.04 -1.69 -7.54
C TYR A 9 -13.25 -3.19 -7.39
N GLU A 10 -14.23 -3.72 -8.12
CA GLU A 10 -14.59 -5.14 -8.07
C GLU A 10 -14.06 -5.93 -9.26
N PHE A 11 -13.84 -5.27 -10.38
CA PHE A 11 -13.35 -5.88 -11.60
C PHE A 11 -12.42 -4.94 -12.35
N GLY A 12 -11.38 -5.48 -12.90
CA GLY A 12 -10.46 -4.78 -13.78
C GLY A 12 -9.02 -5.11 -13.50
N ASN A 13 -8.21 -4.79 -14.46
CA ASN A 13 -6.77 -4.89 -14.38
C ASN A 13 -6.14 -3.53 -14.68
N GLU A 14 -5.01 -3.29 -14.09
CA GLU A 14 -4.22 -2.08 -14.26
C GLU A 14 -2.76 -2.46 -14.43
N LEU A 15 -2.12 -1.88 -15.43
CA LEU A 15 -0.70 -2.01 -15.68
C LEU A 15 -0.05 -0.63 -15.63
N ASN A 16 0.89 -0.44 -14.73
CA ASN A 16 1.68 0.77 -14.62
C ASN A 16 3.15 0.45 -14.85
N TRP A 17 3.79 1.25 -15.68
CA TRP A 17 5.23 1.17 -15.90
C TRP A 17 5.85 2.56 -15.70
N THR A 18 6.80 2.64 -14.80
CA THR A 18 7.48 3.89 -14.45
C THR A 18 8.98 3.77 -14.74
N ILE A 19 9.53 4.77 -15.39
CA ILE A 19 10.96 4.90 -15.65
C ILE A 19 11.43 6.22 -15.01
N GLY A 20 12.42 6.14 -14.13
CA GLY A 20 13.06 7.29 -13.51
C GLY A 20 14.48 7.48 -14.05
N LEU A 21 14.81 8.72 -14.38
CA LEU A 21 16.15 9.13 -14.75
C LEU A 21 16.72 10.00 -13.64
N TYR A 22 17.89 9.67 -13.15
CA TYR A 22 18.58 10.36 -12.06
C TYR A 22 19.97 10.76 -12.54
N GLY A 23 20.40 11.97 -12.23
CA GLY A 23 21.71 12.46 -12.58
C GLY A 23 22.27 13.43 -11.54
N THR A 24 23.58 13.55 -11.45
CA THR A 24 24.27 14.57 -10.64
C THR A 24 24.87 15.62 -11.55
N GLU A 25 24.72 16.89 -11.22
CA GLU A 25 25.30 18.02 -11.96
C GLU A 25 26.76 18.31 -11.53
N PHE A 26 27.26 17.69 -10.48
CA PHE A 26 28.56 18.01 -9.90
C PHE A 26 29.65 16.99 -10.29
N ASP A 27 30.66 17.50 -11.01
CA ASP A 27 32.01 16.98 -11.27
C ASP A 27 32.19 15.60 -11.93
N GLN A 28 31.24 14.68 -11.80
CA GLN A 28 31.14 13.47 -12.61
C GLN A 28 29.67 13.31 -13.01
N GLN A 29 29.39 13.36 -14.30
CA GLN A 29 28.05 13.12 -14.82
C GLN A 29 27.70 11.64 -14.63
N GLU A 30 27.23 11.31 -13.43
CA GLU A 30 26.68 9.99 -13.15
C GLU A 30 25.20 10.02 -13.52
N VAL A 31 24.77 9.09 -14.34
CA VAL A 31 23.38 8.89 -14.73
C VAL A 31 22.97 7.51 -14.29
N ALA A 32 21.88 7.42 -13.54
CA ALA A 32 21.25 6.15 -13.21
C ALA A 32 19.82 6.10 -13.75
N VAL A 33 19.40 4.93 -14.16
CA VAL A 33 18.04 4.66 -14.65
C VAL A 33 17.41 3.63 -13.74
N ASN A 34 16.30 3.95 -13.11
CA ASN A 34 15.48 2.93 -12.48
C ASN A 34 14.19 2.72 -13.27
N SER A 35 13.68 1.51 -13.23
CA SER A 35 12.41 1.16 -13.84
C SER A 35 11.68 0.18 -12.93
N TYR A 36 10.37 0.40 -12.78
CA TYR A 36 9.52 -0.59 -12.14
C TYR A 36 8.19 -0.74 -12.89
N ILE A 37 7.65 -1.92 -12.81
CA ILE A 37 6.37 -2.31 -13.39
C ILE A 37 5.47 -2.86 -12.29
N GLU A 38 4.19 -2.54 -12.35
CA GLU A 38 3.17 -3.10 -11.49
C GLU A 38 1.95 -3.52 -12.29
N LEU A 39 1.45 -4.72 -12.00
CA LEU A 39 0.24 -5.29 -12.54
C LEU A 39 -0.72 -5.57 -11.41
N SER A 40 -1.92 -5.03 -11.49
CA SER A 40 -3.00 -5.24 -10.52
C SER A 40 -4.18 -5.90 -11.20
N ASP A 41 -4.79 -6.87 -10.53
CA ASP A 41 -6.05 -7.49 -10.94
C ASP A 41 -7.04 -7.47 -9.78
N PHE A 42 -8.28 -7.09 -10.08
CA PHE A 42 -9.39 -7.06 -9.14
C PHE A 42 -10.48 -8.01 -9.63
N SER A 43 -10.90 -8.91 -8.79
CA SER A 43 -11.96 -9.86 -9.07
C SER A 43 -12.87 -10.07 -7.86
N THR A 44 -14.19 -10.17 -8.09
CA THR A 44 -15.09 -10.58 -7.02
C THR A 44 -15.02 -12.09 -6.84
N TRP A 45 -14.98 -12.50 -5.57
CA TRP A 45 -15.01 -13.91 -5.22
C TRP A 45 -15.82 -14.12 -3.92
N LEU A 46 -16.21 -15.34 -3.60
CA LEU A 46 -16.95 -15.77 -2.43
C LEU A 46 -18.34 -15.10 -2.28
N TRP A 47 -18.43 -13.77 -2.13
CA TRP A 47 -19.68 -13.03 -1.91
C TRP A 47 -19.74 -11.78 -2.80
N ASN A 48 -20.94 -11.22 -2.95
CA ASN A 48 -21.12 -9.91 -3.58
C ASN A 48 -20.33 -8.85 -2.81
N HIS A 49 -19.61 -7.99 -3.53
CA HIS A 49 -18.75 -6.92 -2.99
C HIS A 49 -17.53 -7.40 -2.18
N ASN A 50 -17.26 -8.70 -2.15
CA ASN A 50 -16.00 -9.23 -1.65
C ASN A 50 -15.00 -9.24 -2.80
N VAL A 51 -13.87 -8.56 -2.64
CA VAL A 51 -12.90 -8.35 -3.71
C VAL A 51 -11.57 -9.03 -3.36
N LEU A 52 -11.12 -9.90 -4.24
CA LEU A 52 -9.75 -10.36 -4.27
C LEU A 52 -8.94 -9.40 -5.15
N HIS A 53 -7.93 -8.80 -4.57
CA HIS A 53 -6.96 -7.97 -5.27
C HIS A 53 -5.60 -8.66 -5.27
N VAL A 54 -5.07 -8.87 -6.47
CA VAL A 54 -3.73 -9.44 -6.68
C VAL A 54 -2.89 -8.39 -7.37
N LYS A 55 -1.75 -8.03 -6.77
CA LYS A 55 -0.79 -7.10 -7.37
C LYS A 55 0.58 -7.75 -7.44
N ILE A 56 1.20 -7.68 -8.60
CA ILE A 56 2.59 -8.10 -8.83
C ILE A 56 3.37 -6.85 -9.24
N ALA A 57 4.50 -6.63 -8.60
CA ALA A 57 5.39 -5.54 -8.95
C ALA A 57 6.85 -6.01 -8.97
N GLY A 58 7.64 -5.37 -9.81
CA GLY A 58 9.08 -5.63 -9.85
C GLY A 58 9.83 -4.42 -10.37
N GLY A 59 11.01 -4.18 -9.83
CA GLY A 59 11.84 -3.05 -10.22
C GLY A 59 13.31 -3.43 -10.33
N TYR A 60 13.98 -2.72 -11.21
CA TYR A 60 15.40 -2.86 -11.44
C TYR A 60 16.03 -1.47 -11.65
N ASN A 61 17.15 -1.23 -10.97
CA ASN A 61 17.98 -0.06 -11.17
C ASN A 61 19.15 -0.41 -12.08
N TYR A 62 19.24 0.30 -13.18
CA TYR A 62 20.32 0.16 -14.16
C TYR A 62 21.41 1.15 -13.81
N GLU A 63 22.55 0.60 -13.39
CA GLU A 63 23.81 1.30 -13.10
C GLU A 63 23.84 2.31 -11.95
N ASN A 64 24.96 2.21 -11.25
CA ASN A 64 25.53 3.07 -10.23
C ASN A 64 24.90 2.97 -8.83
N GLU A 65 25.40 2.00 -8.06
CA GLU A 65 25.13 1.89 -6.62
C GLU A 65 25.53 3.16 -5.84
N ASN A 66 26.29 4.05 -6.47
CA ASN A 66 26.72 5.32 -5.88
C ASN A 66 25.62 6.39 -5.86
N LEU A 67 24.62 6.30 -6.76
CA LEU A 67 23.48 7.21 -6.79
C LEU A 67 22.36 6.72 -5.87
N VAL A 68 22.48 7.03 -4.59
CA VAL A 68 21.49 6.68 -3.56
C VAL A 68 20.07 7.08 -3.93
N GLN A 69 19.89 8.16 -4.70
CA GLN A 69 18.58 8.65 -5.14
C GLN A 69 17.88 7.74 -6.14
N SER A 70 18.62 6.88 -6.85
CA SER A 70 18.05 5.95 -7.83
C SER A 70 17.63 4.62 -7.24
N LEU A 71 17.98 4.33 -5.99
CA LEU A 71 17.66 3.08 -5.31
C LEU A 71 16.18 3.04 -4.90
N PHE A 72 15.67 1.84 -4.75
CA PHE A 72 14.31 1.61 -4.23
C PHE A 72 14.33 1.55 -2.71
N TYR A 73 13.46 2.34 -2.09
CA TYR A 73 13.28 2.42 -0.65
C TYR A 73 11.94 1.79 -0.28
N LEU A 74 11.98 0.62 0.36
CA LEU A 74 10.79 -0.11 0.76
C LEU A 74 10.65 -0.13 2.29
N GLY A 75 9.43 -0.33 2.76
CA GLY A 75 9.10 -0.51 4.17
C GLY A 75 7.94 0.34 4.65
N GLY A 76 7.37 -0.06 5.77
CA GLY A 76 6.34 0.60 6.53
C GLY A 76 4.98 0.77 5.85
N PHE A 77 3.98 1.15 6.64
CA PHE A 77 2.72 1.65 6.11
C PHE A 77 2.88 3.02 5.43
N GLY A 78 3.86 3.80 5.83
CA GLY A 78 4.10 5.15 5.37
C GLY A 78 3.51 6.21 6.29
N ASN A 79 4.02 7.43 6.19
CA ASN A 79 3.63 8.57 7.03
C ASN A 79 2.96 9.73 6.26
N ARG A 80 2.56 9.51 5.00
CA ARG A 80 1.78 10.51 4.24
C ARG A 80 0.30 10.41 4.60
N ALA A 81 -0.04 10.81 5.82
CA ALA A 81 -1.42 10.77 6.32
C ALA A 81 -2.30 11.94 5.81
N VAL A 82 -1.74 12.93 5.12
CA VAL A 82 -2.39 14.22 4.88
C VAL A 82 -2.80 14.44 3.41
N ASP A 83 -2.23 13.72 2.46
CA ASP A 83 -2.49 13.94 1.03
C ASP A 83 -3.58 13.01 0.46
N ASN A 84 -4.10 13.36 -0.73
CA ASN A 84 -5.08 12.62 -1.55
C ASN A 84 -4.67 11.19 -1.93
N ASP A 85 -3.97 10.53 -1.05
CA ASP A 85 -3.43 9.20 -1.23
C ASP A 85 -4.48 8.12 -0.98
N GLU A 86 -4.26 6.98 -1.63
CA GLU A 86 -5.05 5.78 -1.42
C GLU A 86 -5.15 5.44 0.07
N ILE A 87 -6.36 5.19 0.57
CA ILE A 87 -6.62 4.89 1.98
C ILE A 87 -5.87 3.62 2.39
N LYS A 88 -5.85 2.60 1.51
CA LYS A 88 -5.14 1.34 1.73
C LYS A 88 -3.67 1.45 1.30
N GLN A 89 -2.88 2.09 2.14
CA GLN A 89 -1.48 2.41 1.82
C GLN A 89 -0.60 1.17 1.60
N PHE A 90 -0.92 0.03 2.18
CA PHE A 90 -0.20 -1.23 1.96
C PHE A 90 -0.23 -1.70 0.49
N ARG A 91 -1.18 -1.24 -0.32
CA ARG A 91 -1.27 -1.55 -1.76
C ARG A 91 -0.16 -0.92 -2.60
N ARG A 92 0.53 0.08 -2.08
CA ARG A 92 1.59 0.76 -2.82
C ARG A 92 2.81 -0.14 -2.98
N VAL A 93 3.47 -0.02 -4.13
CA VAL A 93 4.64 -0.84 -4.49
C VAL A 93 5.72 -0.78 -3.44
N PHE A 94 6.05 0.42 -2.95
CA PHE A 94 7.17 0.63 -2.03
C PHE A 94 6.80 0.46 -0.54
N ARG A 95 5.56 0.10 -0.22
CA ARG A 95 5.12 -0.15 1.15
C ARG A 95 5.23 -1.62 1.49
N PHE A 96 5.84 -1.90 2.62
CA PHE A 96 5.95 -3.25 3.18
C PHE A 96 5.78 -3.15 4.69
N PRO A 97 4.53 -3.23 5.19
CA PRO A 97 4.23 -3.12 6.61
C PRO A 97 4.92 -4.19 7.46
N GLY A 98 5.18 -3.87 8.73
CA GLY A 98 5.93 -4.73 9.65
C GLY A 98 7.44 -4.57 9.54
N ILE A 99 7.93 -3.72 8.64
CA ILE A 99 9.33 -3.30 8.55
C ILE A 99 9.37 -1.77 8.65
N PRO A 100 10.31 -1.17 9.38
CA PRO A 100 10.37 0.28 9.52
C PRO A 100 10.39 1.00 8.17
N ILE A 101 9.78 2.19 8.12
CA ILE A 101 9.65 2.99 6.91
C ILE A 101 11.02 3.22 6.26
N TYR A 102 11.12 2.92 4.93
CA TYR A 102 12.34 3.10 4.14
C TYR A 102 13.59 2.41 4.66
N SER A 103 13.45 1.39 5.50
CA SER A 103 14.60 0.65 6.04
C SER A 103 15.20 -0.36 5.07
N LEU A 104 14.44 -0.77 4.06
CA LEU A 104 14.91 -1.66 3.00
C LEU A 104 15.35 -0.82 1.80
N VAL A 105 16.65 -0.81 1.54
CA VAL A 105 17.25 -0.14 0.38
C VAL A 105 17.76 -1.21 -0.57
N THR A 106 17.37 -1.14 -1.83
CA THR A 106 17.74 -2.15 -2.82
C THR A 106 17.78 -1.59 -4.23
N ASN A 107 18.60 -2.20 -5.07
CA ASN A 107 18.66 -1.91 -6.50
C ASN A 107 17.69 -2.76 -7.34
N LYS A 108 17.15 -3.84 -6.76
CA LYS A 108 16.16 -4.69 -7.43
C LYS A 108 15.20 -5.32 -6.43
N PHE A 109 13.95 -5.46 -6.83
CA PHE A 109 12.95 -6.13 -6.01
C PHE A 109 11.90 -6.83 -6.88
N GLY A 110 11.27 -7.84 -6.29
CA GLY A 110 10.04 -8.45 -6.78
C GLY A 110 9.04 -8.53 -5.64
N LYS A 111 7.80 -8.13 -5.87
CA LYS A 111 6.76 -8.06 -4.84
C LYS A 111 5.46 -8.66 -5.33
N LEU A 112 4.81 -9.43 -4.47
CA LEU A 112 3.46 -9.95 -4.64
C LEU A 112 2.59 -9.47 -3.49
N ILE A 113 1.41 -8.95 -3.78
CA ILE A 113 0.38 -8.59 -2.80
C ILE A 113 -0.86 -9.40 -3.09
N LEU A 114 -1.39 -10.05 -2.07
CA LEU A 114 -2.68 -10.71 -2.07
C LEU A 114 -3.55 -10.04 -1.02
N GLU A 115 -4.67 -9.47 -1.41
CA GLU A 115 -5.59 -8.80 -0.52
C GLU A 115 -6.99 -9.36 -0.70
N ASN A 116 -7.69 -9.55 0.40
CA ASN A 116 -9.13 -9.78 0.43
C ASN A 116 -9.81 -8.59 1.10
N ALA A 117 -10.53 -7.81 0.32
CA ALA A 117 -11.36 -6.72 0.80
C ALA A 117 -12.80 -7.24 1.01
N PHE A 118 -13.28 -7.14 2.25
CA PHE A 118 -14.62 -7.60 2.60
C PHE A 118 -15.70 -6.61 2.16
N PRO A 119 -16.95 -7.07 2.00
CA PRO A 119 -18.06 -6.19 1.71
C PRO A 119 -18.19 -5.09 2.78
N PRO A 120 -18.48 -3.84 2.38
CA PRO A 120 -18.62 -2.74 3.34
C PRO A 120 -19.82 -2.98 4.27
N ILE A 121 -19.60 -2.85 5.56
CA ILE A 121 -20.67 -2.91 6.57
C ILE A 121 -21.28 -1.53 6.68
N ARG A 122 -22.47 -1.37 6.14
CA ARG A 122 -23.19 -0.10 6.16
C ARG A 122 -23.98 0.07 7.46
N THR A 123 -23.93 1.25 8.02
CA THR A 123 -24.64 1.61 9.23
C THR A 123 -25.74 2.61 8.87
N SER A 124 -26.95 2.38 9.35
CA SER A 124 -28.05 3.35 9.22
C SER A 124 -28.11 4.21 10.47
N GLY A 125 -27.49 5.41 10.41
CA GLY A 125 -27.69 6.43 11.43
C GLY A 125 -26.92 6.25 12.74
N TRP A 126 -25.84 5.50 12.76
CA TRP A 126 -24.97 5.46 13.93
C TRP A 126 -24.26 6.80 14.11
N LEU A 127 -24.50 7.43 15.26
CA LEU A 127 -23.85 8.65 15.67
C LEU A 127 -22.69 8.30 16.59
N LEU A 128 -21.48 8.67 16.19
CA LEU A 128 -20.29 8.54 17.00
C LEU A 128 -19.60 9.90 17.09
N MET A 129 -19.45 10.44 18.28
CA MET A 129 -18.85 11.77 18.52
C MET A 129 -19.48 12.88 17.66
N ASP A 130 -20.83 12.94 17.60
CA ASP A 130 -21.62 13.88 16.78
C ASP A 130 -21.40 13.77 15.26
N GLN A 131 -20.86 12.65 14.78
CA GLN A 131 -20.65 12.39 13.37
C GLN A 131 -21.41 11.15 12.93
N PHE A 132 -21.94 11.18 11.73
CA PHE A 132 -22.63 10.02 11.15
C PHE A 132 -21.61 9.03 10.57
N VAL A 133 -21.59 7.82 11.12
CA VAL A 133 -20.84 6.72 10.54
C VAL A 133 -21.57 6.22 9.30
N ASN A 134 -20.90 6.26 8.15
CA ASN A 134 -21.45 5.81 6.87
C ASN A 134 -21.27 4.31 6.69
N HIS A 135 -20.05 3.83 6.74
CA HIS A 135 -19.73 2.41 6.62
C HIS A 135 -18.35 2.09 7.20
N PHE A 136 -18.15 0.80 7.45
CA PHE A 136 -16.87 0.21 7.80
C PHE A 136 -16.38 -0.62 6.62
N ASP A 137 -15.12 -0.43 6.24
CA ASP A 137 -14.40 -1.29 5.31
C ASP A 137 -13.36 -2.10 6.07
N PHE A 138 -13.20 -3.36 5.71
CA PHE A 138 -12.20 -4.24 6.31
C PHE A 138 -11.46 -4.99 5.22
N ALA A 139 -10.15 -5.09 5.34
CA ALA A 139 -9.30 -5.86 4.45
C ALA A 139 -8.25 -6.65 5.24
N ILE A 140 -7.97 -7.84 4.76
CA ILE A 140 -6.80 -8.63 5.16
C ILE A 140 -5.89 -8.78 3.96
N TYR A 141 -4.58 -8.79 4.19
CA TYR A 141 -3.62 -8.92 3.12
C TYR A 141 -2.39 -9.72 3.54
N SER A 142 -1.70 -10.25 2.55
CA SER A 142 -0.36 -10.80 2.70
C SER A 142 0.52 -10.31 1.56
N GLN A 143 1.77 -10.05 1.84
CA GLN A 143 2.75 -9.63 0.84
C GLN A 143 3.98 -10.52 0.90
N GLY A 144 4.51 -10.83 -0.26
CA GLY A 144 5.83 -11.46 -0.43
C GLY A 144 6.78 -10.46 -1.10
N LEU A 145 7.97 -10.32 -0.59
CA LEU A 145 9.01 -9.46 -1.15
C LEU A 145 10.30 -10.25 -1.32
N VAL A 146 10.83 -10.20 -2.52
CA VAL A 146 12.17 -10.71 -2.87
C VAL A 146 13.06 -9.52 -3.17
N THR A 147 14.17 -9.40 -2.45
CA THR A 147 15.10 -8.27 -2.56
C THR A 147 16.51 -8.72 -2.23
N GLN A 148 17.49 -7.86 -2.46
CA GLN A 148 18.85 -8.03 -1.94
C GLN A 148 19.06 -6.97 -0.86
N SER A 149 18.82 -7.33 0.38
CA SER A 149 19.01 -6.43 1.52
C SER A 149 19.60 -7.15 2.72
N ASP A 150 20.15 -6.39 3.66
CA ASP A 150 20.75 -6.91 4.89
C ASP A 150 19.73 -7.59 5.82
N ILE A 151 18.46 -7.22 5.74
CA ILE A 151 17.38 -7.77 6.57
C ILE A 151 16.97 -9.17 6.08
N GLY A 152 17.17 -9.46 4.80
CA GLY A 152 16.91 -10.77 4.21
C GLY A 152 16.48 -10.68 2.75
N ASN A 153 16.70 -11.78 2.03
CA ASN A 153 16.38 -11.85 0.61
C ASN A 153 14.90 -12.17 0.35
N TYR A 154 14.23 -12.80 1.32
CA TYR A 154 12.82 -13.22 1.23
C TYR A 154 12.11 -12.75 2.48
N LEU A 155 11.14 -11.88 2.29
CA LEU A 155 10.34 -11.29 3.35
C LEU A 155 8.87 -11.58 3.07
N VAL A 156 8.12 -11.85 4.11
CA VAL A 156 6.68 -12.05 4.03
C VAL A 156 6.03 -11.21 5.11
N ASP A 157 4.95 -10.51 4.77
CA ASP A 157 4.08 -9.89 5.75
C ASP A 157 2.65 -10.44 5.68
N ILE A 158 1.95 -10.28 6.79
CA ILE A 158 0.52 -10.46 6.88
C ILE A 158 -0.05 -9.32 7.72
N GLY A 159 -1.16 -8.75 7.26
CA GLY A 159 -1.76 -7.62 7.96
C GLY A 159 -3.25 -7.51 7.74
N ALA A 160 -3.83 -6.59 8.50
CA ALA A 160 -5.23 -6.23 8.42
C ALA A 160 -5.38 -4.73 8.56
N GLN A 161 -6.39 -4.18 7.89
CA GLN A 161 -6.75 -2.77 7.97
C GLN A 161 -8.26 -2.63 8.07
N MET A 162 -8.69 -1.70 8.91
CA MET A 162 -10.07 -1.28 9.06
C MET A 162 -10.17 0.23 8.79
N ASP A 163 -11.11 0.60 7.97
CA ASP A 163 -11.41 1.98 7.62
C ASP A 163 -12.84 2.31 8.04
N VAL A 164 -13.02 3.40 8.77
CA VAL A 164 -14.32 3.92 9.19
C VAL A 164 -14.58 5.23 8.49
N LYS A 165 -15.62 5.29 7.67
CA LYS A 165 -15.99 6.50 6.95
C LYS A 165 -17.09 7.25 7.68
N PHE A 166 -16.81 8.52 7.94
CA PHE A 166 -17.70 9.45 8.59
C PHE A 166 -18.19 10.50 7.60
N LYS A 167 -19.44 10.90 7.77
CA LYS A 167 -20.04 12.03 7.07
C LYS A 167 -20.34 13.14 8.07
N HIS A 168 -19.80 14.30 7.81
CA HIS A 168 -20.01 15.50 8.61
C HIS A 168 -21.18 16.33 8.08
N TRP A 169 -21.66 17.27 8.91
CA TRP A 169 -22.82 18.14 8.63
C TRP A 169 -22.67 18.99 7.34
N TYR A 170 -21.45 19.25 6.88
CA TYR A 170 -21.15 20.11 5.71
C TYR A 170 -20.70 19.32 4.48
N ASN A 171 -21.18 18.09 4.29
CA ASN A 171 -20.74 17.20 3.21
C ASN A 171 -19.21 16.95 3.18
N LEU A 172 -18.54 17.18 4.30
CA LEU A 172 -17.17 16.74 4.47
C LEU A 172 -17.17 15.26 4.81
N GLU A 173 -16.41 14.49 4.07
CA GLU A 173 -16.15 13.10 4.40
C GLU A 173 -14.81 12.97 5.10
N SER A 174 -14.74 12.17 6.14
CA SER A 174 -13.49 11.78 6.78
C SER A 174 -13.39 10.27 6.87
N THR A 175 -12.18 9.78 6.81
CA THR A 175 -11.89 8.36 7.00
C THR A 175 -10.91 8.21 8.13
N PHE A 176 -11.29 7.44 9.13
CA PHE A 176 -10.39 6.96 10.16
C PHE A 176 -9.91 5.57 9.77
N SER A 177 -8.59 5.36 9.71
CA SER A 177 -7.98 4.09 9.34
C SER A 177 -7.11 3.58 10.48
N ALA A 178 -7.24 2.29 10.77
CA ALA A 178 -6.39 1.56 11.70
C ALA A 178 -5.88 0.29 11.03
N GLY A 179 -4.59 0.01 11.16
CA GLY A 179 -4.01 -1.20 10.59
C GLY A 179 -2.90 -1.77 11.45
N ILE A 180 -2.70 -3.07 11.28
CA ILE A 180 -1.65 -3.84 11.94
C ILE A 180 -1.05 -4.81 10.94
N ALA A 181 0.25 -5.00 11.01
CA ALA A 181 0.97 -5.96 10.20
C ALA A 181 2.08 -6.63 10.99
N LYS A 182 2.41 -7.83 10.56
CA LYS A 182 3.55 -8.59 11.05
C LYS A 182 4.40 -9.00 9.87
N ALA A 183 5.67 -8.61 9.87
CA ALA A 183 6.63 -9.06 8.87
C ALA A 183 7.61 -10.07 9.46
N GLY A 184 8.06 -10.98 8.62
CA GLY A 184 9.06 -11.98 8.98
C GLY A 184 9.98 -12.32 7.82
N SER A 185 11.17 -12.80 8.14
CA SER A 185 12.13 -13.35 7.16
C SER A 185 12.63 -14.71 7.60
N TRP A 186 13.14 -15.49 6.65
CA TRP A 186 13.80 -16.77 6.94
C TRP A 186 15.14 -16.57 7.70
N SER A 187 15.71 -15.36 7.66
CA SER A 187 16.91 -14.98 8.40
C SER A 187 16.66 -14.63 9.87
N GLY A 188 15.40 -14.71 10.33
CA GLY A 188 15.04 -14.49 11.74
C GLY A 188 14.47 -13.13 12.07
N TYR A 189 14.31 -12.23 11.08
CA TYR A 189 13.58 -10.99 11.30
C TYR A 189 12.11 -11.30 11.62
N ASN A 190 11.55 -10.64 12.63
CA ASN A 190 10.15 -10.81 13.04
C ASN A 190 9.73 -9.59 13.86
N ASP A 191 8.92 -8.71 13.27
CA ASP A 191 8.49 -7.47 13.91
C ASP A 191 7.04 -7.13 13.57
N TRP A 192 6.44 -6.24 14.36
CA TRP A 192 5.09 -5.76 14.22
C TRP A 192 5.07 -4.28 13.93
N GLU A 193 4.17 -3.86 13.08
CA GLU A 193 3.88 -2.46 12.83
C GLU A 193 2.37 -2.21 12.94
N TRP A 194 1.99 -1.07 13.50
CA TRP A 194 0.62 -0.60 13.51
C TRP A 194 0.55 0.86 13.14
N PHE A 195 -0.57 1.30 12.61
CA PHE A 195 -0.80 2.68 12.31
C PHE A 195 -2.23 3.11 12.64
N LEU A 196 -2.38 4.39 12.91
CA LEU A 196 -3.66 5.10 12.98
C LEU A 196 -3.56 6.32 12.09
N SER A 197 -4.57 6.59 11.29
CA SER A 197 -4.61 7.78 10.45
C SER A 197 -6.03 8.35 10.36
N ILE A 198 -6.11 9.65 10.18
CA ILE A 198 -7.36 10.36 9.89
C ILE A 198 -7.16 11.12 8.60
N LYS A 199 -7.99 10.84 7.63
CA LYS A 199 -8.00 11.51 6.34
C LYS A 199 -9.26 12.37 6.20
N LEU A 200 -9.07 13.64 5.92
CA LEU A 200 -10.15 14.56 5.62
C LEU A 200 -10.22 14.69 4.09
N LEU A 201 -11.32 14.24 3.51
CA LEU A 201 -11.59 14.37 2.09
C LEU A 201 -12.63 15.47 1.91
N LYS A 202 -12.32 16.43 1.07
CA LYS A 202 -13.31 17.40 0.58
C LYS A 202 -13.77 16.88 -0.77
N ASP A 203 -15.07 16.57 -0.90
CA ASP A 203 -15.70 16.29 -2.18
C ASP A 203 -15.70 17.51 -3.11
#